data_1e31bdcb5afd4c1795ba1e5b1295a038
#
_entry.id   1e31bdcb5afd4c1795ba1e5b1295a038
#
_cell.length_a   1.000
_cell.length_b   1.000
_cell.length_c   1.000
_cell.angle_alpha   90.00
_cell.angle_beta   90.00
_cell.angle_gamma   90.00
#
_symmetry.space_group_name_H-M   'P 1'
#
loop_
_entity.id
_entity.type
_entity.pdbx_description
1 polymer ?
#
loop_
_entity_poly.entity_id
_entity_poly.type
_entity_poly.pdbx_seq_one_letter_code
_entity_poly.pdbx_strand_id
1 'polypeptide(L)'
;VAYRYRVTFTDKSNNSYSTKRPEEFLSPKALERRRKFGIKVDQYDLPVTPIYLEYLSRQGFRVLMTSKWNNTAVVETTDTMLVKKLSSVKFVKSARLVWKTPKPAEAEEKVDRKAMVVNSCDTLKNYYGHSEGQVSMIAADSMHRAGFTGEGVVIAVIDGGFYNTDCIKGLQNAKIFGTHNFVHTDQSVYEGHTHG
;
A
#
# COMPACT_ATOMS: atom_id res chain seq x y z
N VAL A 1 -12.68 19.81 10.28
CA VAL A 1 -12.92 18.48 9.71
C VAL A 1 -12.19 18.40 8.40
N ALA A 2 -11.31 17.41 8.23
CA ALA A 2 -10.66 17.14 6.97
C ALA A 2 -11.46 16.12 6.17
N TYR A 3 -11.46 16.26 4.86
CA TYR A 3 -12.13 15.38 3.92
C TYR A 3 -11.12 14.88 2.90
N ARG A 4 -11.14 13.58 2.59
CA ARG A 4 -10.29 13.02 1.55
C ARG A 4 -11.14 12.59 0.35
N TYR A 5 -10.72 13.03 -0.81
CA TYR A 5 -11.39 12.73 -2.07
C TYR A 5 -10.45 11.98 -2.99
N ARG A 6 -10.97 10.94 -3.64
CA ARG A 6 -10.31 10.32 -4.77
C ARG A 6 -10.70 11.08 -6.03
N VAL A 7 -9.73 11.76 -6.62
CA VAL A 7 -9.85 12.44 -7.91
C VAL A 7 -9.40 11.47 -8.98
N THR A 8 -10.26 11.22 -9.97
CA THR A 8 -9.96 10.40 -11.16
C THR A 8 -9.71 11.32 -12.33
N PHE A 9 -8.63 11.09 -13.06
CA PHE A 9 -8.27 11.87 -14.23
C PHE A 9 -8.77 11.21 -15.52
N THR A 10 -9.01 12.02 -16.57
CA THR A 10 -9.51 11.56 -17.87
C THR A 10 -8.45 10.79 -18.64
N ASP A 11 -7.21 11.23 -18.56
CA ASP A 11 -6.09 10.76 -19.36
C ASP A 11 -4.74 10.99 -18.63
N LYS A 12 -3.65 10.72 -19.33
CA LYS A 12 -2.27 11.01 -18.92
C LYS A 12 -1.55 11.90 -19.93
N SER A 13 -2.30 12.78 -20.61
CA SER A 13 -1.78 13.67 -21.62
C SER A 13 -0.76 14.66 -21.05
N ASN A 14 0.16 15.12 -21.90
CA ASN A 14 1.24 16.04 -21.51
C ASN A 14 2.07 15.54 -20.31
N ASN A 15 2.24 14.20 -20.22
CA ASN A 15 3.06 13.60 -19.18
C ASN A 15 4.54 13.88 -19.47
N SER A 16 5.29 14.26 -18.45
CA SER A 16 6.75 14.45 -18.56
C SER A 16 7.51 13.13 -18.69
N TYR A 17 6.89 12.00 -18.32
CA TYR A 17 7.46 10.66 -18.45
C TYR A 17 7.06 10.01 -19.78
N SER A 18 7.92 9.12 -20.29
CA SER A 18 7.69 8.38 -21.53
C SER A 18 7.94 6.89 -21.35
N THR A 19 7.08 6.06 -21.97
CA THR A 19 7.29 4.60 -22.00
C THR A 19 8.60 4.18 -22.68
N LYS A 20 9.24 5.08 -23.42
CA LYS A 20 10.56 4.87 -24.01
C LYS A 20 11.72 5.01 -23.00
N ARG A 21 11.46 5.63 -21.84
CA ARG A 21 12.42 5.84 -20.76
C ARG A 21 11.84 5.35 -19.42
N PRO A 22 11.56 4.03 -19.32
CA PRO A 22 10.86 3.47 -18.16
C PRO A 22 11.67 3.53 -16.86
N GLU A 23 12.99 3.66 -16.96
CA GLU A 23 13.91 3.82 -15.83
C GLU A 23 13.65 5.09 -15.00
N GLU A 24 12.98 6.09 -15.59
CA GLU A 24 12.64 7.33 -14.88
C GLU A 24 11.51 7.16 -13.87
N PHE A 25 10.70 6.08 -13.98
CA PHE A 25 9.52 5.89 -13.13
C PHE A 25 9.29 4.45 -12.66
N LEU A 26 10.06 3.49 -13.15
CA LEU A 26 10.05 2.09 -12.70
C LEU A 26 11.36 1.75 -11.98
N SER A 27 11.25 1.04 -10.86
CA SER A 27 12.42 0.56 -10.15
C SER A 27 13.21 -0.47 -10.97
N PRO A 28 14.54 -0.63 -10.74
CA PRO A 28 15.34 -1.67 -11.40
C PRO A 28 14.74 -3.06 -11.28
N LYS A 29 14.22 -3.44 -10.10
CA LYS A 29 13.53 -4.72 -9.87
C LYS A 29 12.27 -4.87 -10.72
N ALA A 30 11.49 -3.79 -10.89
CA ALA A 30 10.29 -3.81 -11.74
C ALA A 30 10.67 -4.02 -13.21
N LEU A 31 11.73 -3.39 -13.69
CA LEU A 31 12.24 -3.53 -15.04
C LEU A 31 12.80 -4.95 -15.28
N GLU A 32 13.55 -5.49 -14.33
CA GLU A 32 14.08 -6.83 -14.40
C GLU A 32 12.96 -7.89 -14.46
N ARG A 33 11.97 -7.77 -13.58
CA ARG A 33 10.80 -8.65 -13.58
C ARG A 33 10.07 -8.60 -14.93
N ARG A 34 9.86 -7.41 -15.49
CA ARG A 34 9.20 -7.25 -16.79
C ARG A 34 10.00 -7.92 -17.90
N ARG A 35 11.32 -7.76 -17.91
CA ARG A 35 12.20 -8.46 -18.87
C ARG A 35 12.10 -9.97 -18.73
N LYS A 36 12.16 -10.47 -17.48
CA LYS A 36 12.07 -11.91 -17.18
C LYS A 36 10.77 -12.55 -17.69
N PHE A 37 9.65 -11.84 -17.59
CA PHE A 37 8.33 -12.34 -17.95
C PHE A 37 7.80 -11.81 -19.30
N GLY A 38 8.61 -11.11 -20.08
CA GLY A 38 8.19 -10.57 -21.37
C GLY A 38 7.09 -9.50 -21.29
N ILE A 39 6.95 -8.82 -20.16
CA ILE A 39 5.91 -7.81 -19.93
C ILE A 39 6.38 -6.47 -20.49
N LYS A 40 5.68 -5.96 -21.50
CA LYS A 40 5.97 -4.65 -22.08
C LYS A 40 5.56 -3.51 -21.14
N VAL A 41 6.33 -2.44 -21.16
CA VAL A 41 5.96 -1.18 -20.51
C VAL A 41 4.96 -0.46 -21.39
N ASP A 42 3.85 -0.02 -20.82
CA ASP A 42 2.77 0.66 -21.54
C ASP A 42 2.31 1.95 -20.83
N GLN A 43 1.26 2.58 -21.36
CA GLN A 43 0.72 3.83 -20.82
C GLN A 43 0.15 3.69 -19.40
N TYR A 44 -0.28 2.49 -18.98
CA TYR A 44 -0.77 2.27 -17.62
C TYR A 44 0.34 2.36 -16.58
N ASP A 45 1.58 2.11 -16.99
CA ASP A 45 2.75 2.22 -16.13
C ASP A 45 3.19 3.66 -15.87
N LEU A 46 2.84 4.57 -16.76
CA LEU A 46 3.17 5.99 -16.58
C LEU A 46 2.59 6.52 -15.28
N PRO A 47 3.32 7.34 -14.52
CA PRO A 47 2.78 8.07 -13.38
C PRO A 47 1.54 8.89 -13.76
N VAL A 48 0.75 9.27 -12.77
CA VAL A 48 -0.24 10.34 -12.95
C VAL A 48 0.48 11.59 -13.44
N THR A 49 -0.09 12.26 -14.42
CA THR A 49 0.53 13.44 -15.05
C THR A 49 0.88 14.51 -14.01
N PRO A 50 2.16 14.88 -13.85
CA PRO A 50 2.59 15.76 -12.77
C PRO A 50 1.90 17.12 -12.74
N ILE A 51 1.65 17.70 -13.92
CA ILE A 51 0.98 19.01 -14.01
C ILE A 51 -0.46 18.97 -13.46
N TYR A 52 -1.13 17.79 -13.48
CA TYR A 52 -2.47 17.64 -12.87
C TYR A 52 -2.37 17.67 -11.35
N LEU A 53 -1.35 17.04 -10.78
CA LEU A 53 -1.10 17.05 -9.34
C LEU A 53 -0.71 18.44 -8.85
N GLU A 54 0.14 19.12 -9.62
CA GLU A 54 0.53 20.49 -9.33
C GLU A 54 -0.67 21.45 -9.36
N TYR A 55 -1.55 21.29 -10.35
CA TYR A 55 -2.79 22.05 -10.41
C TYR A 55 -3.63 21.85 -9.14
N LEU A 56 -3.85 20.60 -8.70
CA LEU A 56 -4.60 20.32 -7.47
C LEU A 56 -3.95 20.99 -6.25
N SER A 57 -2.63 20.90 -6.14
CA SER A 57 -1.89 21.55 -5.03
C SER A 57 -2.05 23.07 -5.04
N ARG A 58 -1.98 23.70 -6.21
CA ARG A 58 -2.21 25.15 -6.38
C ARG A 58 -3.64 25.59 -6.06
N GLN A 59 -4.61 24.68 -6.22
CA GLN A 59 -6.00 24.94 -5.81
C GLN A 59 -6.24 24.76 -4.31
N GLY A 60 -5.22 24.44 -3.51
CA GLY A 60 -5.33 24.27 -2.07
C GLY A 60 -5.64 22.85 -1.61
N PHE A 61 -5.52 21.85 -2.49
CA PHE A 61 -5.59 20.45 -2.09
C PHE A 61 -4.23 19.95 -1.65
N ARG A 62 -4.19 19.17 -0.57
CA ARG A 62 -3.02 18.38 -0.19
C ARG A 62 -3.07 17.03 -0.89
N VAL A 63 -2.19 16.77 -1.83
CA VAL A 63 -2.07 15.48 -2.48
C VAL A 63 -1.42 14.49 -1.52
N LEU A 64 -2.12 13.41 -1.16
CA LEU A 64 -1.64 12.39 -0.23
C LEU A 64 -0.98 11.22 -0.94
N MET A 65 -1.61 10.72 -1.98
CA MET A 65 -1.12 9.56 -2.74
C MET A 65 -1.67 9.54 -4.17
N THR A 66 -1.03 8.77 -5.02
CA THR A 66 -1.46 8.58 -6.42
C THR A 66 -1.52 7.10 -6.78
N SER A 67 -2.38 6.76 -7.72
CA SER A 67 -2.41 5.44 -8.34
C SER A 67 -2.26 5.57 -9.85
N LYS A 68 -1.12 5.11 -10.36
CA LYS A 68 -0.83 5.19 -11.80
C LYS A 68 -1.78 4.31 -12.63
N TRP A 69 -2.12 3.13 -12.17
CA TRP A 69 -2.99 2.21 -12.93
C TRP A 69 -4.44 2.65 -12.98
N ASN A 70 -4.95 3.22 -11.87
CA ASN A 70 -6.30 3.77 -11.82
C ASN A 70 -6.37 5.22 -12.34
N ASN A 71 -5.22 5.84 -12.61
CA ASN A 71 -5.07 7.25 -12.97
C ASN A 71 -5.82 8.18 -12.00
N THR A 72 -5.52 8.02 -10.70
CA THR A 72 -6.18 8.73 -9.61
C THR A 72 -5.19 9.36 -8.65
N ALA A 73 -5.64 10.40 -7.95
CA ALA A 73 -4.99 10.93 -6.76
C ALA A 73 -5.96 10.96 -5.59
N VAL A 74 -5.47 10.70 -4.38
CA VAL A 74 -6.22 11.01 -3.15
C VAL A 74 -5.72 12.36 -2.63
N VAL A 75 -6.66 13.27 -2.46
CA VAL A 75 -6.39 14.62 -2.00
C VAL A 75 -7.15 14.91 -0.73
N GLU A 76 -6.59 15.74 0.13
CA GLU A 76 -7.20 16.19 1.38
C GLU A 76 -7.50 17.69 1.31
N THR A 77 -8.65 18.08 1.83
CA THR A 77 -9.05 19.47 1.99
C THR A 77 -9.96 19.64 3.20
N THR A 78 -9.98 20.81 3.79
CA THR A 78 -10.97 21.24 4.80
C THR A 78 -12.14 22.00 4.16
N ASP A 79 -11.99 22.44 2.91
CA ASP A 79 -13.00 23.20 2.16
C ASP A 79 -13.65 22.31 1.06
N THR A 80 -14.88 21.89 1.32
CA THR A 80 -15.67 21.08 0.37
C THR A 80 -16.09 21.86 -0.88
N MET A 81 -16.09 23.20 -0.85
CA MET A 81 -16.45 24.03 -2.01
C MET A 81 -15.41 23.93 -3.11
N LEU A 82 -14.12 23.71 -2.75
CA LEU A 82 -13.06 23.48 -3.73
C LEU A 82 -13.34 22.26 -4.61
N VAL A 83 -13.92 21.21 -4.03
CA VAL A 83 -14.22 19.97 -4.76
C VAL A 83 -15.24 20.19 -5.86
N LYS A 84 -16.26 21.07 -5.62
CA LYS A 84 -17.26 21.40 -6.62
C LYS A 84 -16.64 22.05 -7.86
N LYS A 85 -15.56 22.82 -7.69
CA LYS A 85 -14.84 23.45 -8.80
C LYS A 85 -14.11 22.43 -9.68
N LEU A 86 -13.77 21.25 -9.14
CA LEU A 86 -13.09 20.20 -9.91
C LEU A 86 -13.96 19.65 -11.05
N SER A 87 -15.27 19.71 -10.95
CA SER A 87 -16.20 19.24 -12.01
C SER A 87 -16.06 20.02 -13.32
N SER A 88 -15.57 21.26 -13.28
CA SER A 88 -15.34 22.10 -14.46
C SER A 88 -13.92 21.93 -15.06
N VAL A 89 -13.07 21.15 -14.43
CA VAL A 89 -11.68 20.94 -14.86
C VAL A 89 -11.64 19.84 -15.91
N LYS A 90 -11.21 20.15 -17.13
CA LYS A 90 -11.27 19.26 -18.30
C LYS A 90 -10.59 17.90 -18.11
N PHE A 91 -9.49 17.85 -17.36
CA PHE A 91 -8.74 16.62 -17.11
C PHE A 91 -9.20 15.86 -15.84
N VAL A 92 -10.23 16.36 -15.15
CA VAL A 92 -10.84 15.67 -14.00
C VAL A 92 -12.11 14.96 -14.48
N LYS A 93 -12.12 13.63 -14.37
CA LYS A 93 -13.27 12.79 -14.69
C LYS A 93 -14.30 12.77 -13.56
N SER A 94 -13.83 12.67 -12.33
CA SER A 94 -14.68 12.64 -11.13
C SER A 94 -13.88 12.92 -9.85
N ALA A 95 -14.56 13.39 -8.82
CA ALA A 95 -14.03 13.48 -7.46
C ALA A 95 -15.02 12.82 -6.50
N ARG A 96 -14.59 11.80 -5.76
CA ARG A 96 -15.45 11.04 -4.84
C ARG A 96 -14.89 11.09 -3.42
N LEU A 97 -15.74 11.40 -2.45
CA LEU A 97 -15.40 11.34 -1.04
C LEU A 97 -15.05 9.90 -0.67
N VAL A 98 -13.87 9.69 -0.08
CA VAL A 98 -13.39 8.37 0.37
C VAL A 98 -13.17 8.31 1.87
N TRP A 99 -12.99 9.47 2.52
CA TRP A 99 -12.80 9.53 3.96
C TRP A 99 -13.17 10.93 4.49
N LYS A 100 -13.63 10.96 5.72
CA LYS A 100 -13.89 12.16 6.49
C LYS A 100 -13.35 11.95 7.89
N THR A 101 -12.75 12.97 8.51
CA THR A 101 -12.30 12.89 9.92
C THR A 101 -13.43 12.32 10.76
N PRO A 102 -13.24 11.17 11.45
CA PRO A 102 -14.23 10.64 12.37
C PRO A 102 -14.51 11.70 13.45
N LYS A 103 -15.72 11.72 13.98
CA LYS A 103 -15.96 12.38 15.26
C LYS A 103 -15.02 11.70 16.28
N PRO A 104 -14.45 12.45 17.27
CA PRO A 104 -13.69 11.80 18.32
C PRO A 104 -14.52 10.65 18.89
N ALA A 105 -14.14 9.42 18.59
CA ALA A 105 -14.60 8.29 19.37
C ALA A 105 -13.99 8.46 20.76
N GLU A 106 -14.72 8.08 21.81
CA GLU A 106 -14.14 7.89 23.11
C GLU A 106 -12.86 7.07 22.92
N ALA A 107 -11.76 7.52 23.54
CA ALA A 107 -10.43 6.97 23.31
C ALA A 107 -10.47 5.46 23.42
N GLU A 108 -10.15 4.76 22.34
CA GLU A 108 -9.88 3.33 22.42
C GLU A 108 -8.75 3.16 23.43
N GLU A 109 -8.97 2.32 24.45
CA GLU A 109 -7.98 2.00 25.45
C GLU A 109 -6.69 1.60 24.73
N LYS A 110 -5.61 2.33 25.01
CA LYS A 110 -4.29 1.96 24.54
C LYS A 110 -3.96 0.61 25.15
N VAL A 111 -4.02 -0.44 24.35
CA VAL A 111 -3.63 -1.78 24.75
C VAL A 111 -2.16 -1.70 25.20
N ASP A 112 -1.92 -2.01 26.47
CA ASP A 112 -0.60 -2.00 27.07
C ASP A 112 0.32 -2.96 26.30
N ARG A 113 1.47 -2.47 25.83
CA ARG A 113 2.50 -3.26 25.14
C ARG A 113 3.23 -4.18 26.13
N LYS A 114 2.51 -5.05 26.82
CA LYS A 114 3.14 -6.16 27.52
C LYS A 114 3.55 -7.19 26.49
N ALA A 115 4.85 -7.38 26.34
CA ALA A 115 5.40 -8.45 25.53
C ALA A 115 4.67 -9.75 25.90
N MET A 116 3.89 -10.30 24.97
CA MET A 116 3.40 -11.66 25.11
C MET A 116 4.64 -12.56 25.04
N VAL A 117 5.08 -13.02 26.18
CA VAL A 117 6.05 -14.12 26.26
C VAL A 117 5.30 -15.35 25.75
N VAL A 118 5.43 -15.60 24.45
CA VAL A 118 5.07 -16.90 23.90
C VAL A 118 6.08 -17.88 24.46
N ASN A 119 5.67 -18.68 25.43
CA ASN A 119 6.47 -19.79 25.91
C ASN A 119 6.86 -20.63 24.69
N SER A 120 8.17 -20.82 24.52
CA SER A 120 8.73 -21.66 23.47
C SER A 120 8.06 -23.02 23.50
N CYS A 121 7.27 -23.31 22.46
CA CYS A 121 6.77 -24.67 22.27
C CYS A 121 7.96 -25.57 21.98
N ASP A 122 8.12 -26.60 22.79
CA ASP A 122 9.14 -27.60 22.67
C ASP A 122 9.15 -28.24 21.28
N THR A 123 10.39 -28.28 20.74
CA THR A 123 10.85 -29.21 19.70
C THR A 123 9.95 -29.41 18.48
N LEU A 124 10.40 -28.83 17.44
CA LEU A 124 10.12 -29.06 16.02
C LEU A 124 9.99 -30.56 15.65
N LYS A 125 8.90 -31.19 16.02
CA LYS A 125 8.50 -32.44 15.36
C LYS A 125 7.96 -32.18 13.96
N ASN A 126 7.43 -30.95 13.70
CA ASN A 126 6.93 -30.52 12.41
C ASN A 126 7.44 -29.10 12.07
N TYR A 127 8.00 -28.95 10.89
CA TYR A 127 8.51 -27.67 10.37
C TYR A 127 7.47 -26.53 10.41
N TYR A 128 6.21 -26.88 10.22
CA TYR A 128 5.10 -25.92 10.21
C TYR A 128 4.38 -25.76 11.56
N GLY A 129 4.70 -26.57 12.56
CA GLY A 129 4.04 -26.51 13.86
C GLY A 129 2.51 -26.58 13.76
N HIS A 130 1.83 -25.65 14.40
CA HIS A 130 0.35 -25.58 14.37
C HIS A 130 -0.24 -25.19 13.01
N SER A 131 0.58 -24.69 12.08
CA SER A 131 0.12 -24.28 10.75
C SER A 131 0.16 -25.44 9.74
N GLU A 132 0.59 -26.65 10.13
CA GLU A 132 0.75 -27.79 9.22
C GLU A 132 -0.51 -28.09 8.42
N GLY A 133 -1.68 -28.11 9.09
CA GLY A 133 -2.96 -28.38 8.41
C GLY A 133 -3.30 -27.33 7.35
N GLN A 134 -3.01 -26.06 7.61
CA GLN A 134 -3.26 -24.96 6.66
C GLN A 134 -2.30 -25.05 5.47
N VAL A 135 -1.03 -25.32 5.74
CA VAL A 135 0.00 -25.42 4.70
C VAL A 135 -0.22 -26.63 3.80
N SER A 136 -0.56 -27.78 4.39
CA SER A 136 -0.84 -29.02 3.64
C SER A 136 -2.13 -28.93 2.84
N MET A 137 -3.16 -28.24 3.34
CA MET A 137 -4.44 -28.07 2.64
C MET A 137 -4.29 -27.40 1.27
N ILE A 138 -3.30 -26.52 1.11
CA ILE A 138 -2.99 -25.85 -0.15
C ILE A 138 -1.77 -26.47 -0.86
N ALA A 139 -1.30 -27.63 -0.40
CA ALA A 139 -0.13 -28.36 -0.90
C ALA A 139 1.18 -27.53 -0.92
N ALA A 140 1.28 -26.48 -0.09
CA ALA A 140 2.49 -25.66 -0.02
C ALA A 140 3.68 -26.41 0.59
N ASP A 141 3.44 -27.39 1.45
CA ASP A 141 4.44 -28.32 1.97
C ASP A 141 5.11 -29.14 0.85
N SER A 142 4.35 -29.56 -0.15
CA SER A 142 4.89 -30.28 -1.32
C SER A 142 5.74 -29.36 -2.19
N MET A 143 5.36 -28.10 -2.36
CA MET A 143 6.16 -27.10 -3.06
C MET A 143 7.47 -26.81 -2.33
N HIS A 144 7.44 -26.68 -1.00
CA HIS A 144 8.64 -26.47 -0.19
C HIS A 144 9.58 -27.66 -0.26
N ARG A 145 9.06 -28.92 -0.22
CA ARG A 145 9.88 -30.12 -0.43
C ARG A 145 10.51 -30.18 -1.83
N ALA A 146 9.87 -29.61 -2.83
CA ALA A 146 10.41 -29.47 -4.18
C ALA A 146 11.39 -28.28 -4.32
N GLY A 147 11.70 -27.55 -3.23
CA GLY A 147 12.65 -26.43 -3.22
C GLY A 147 12.04 -25.07 -3.55
N PHE A 148 10.71 -24.96 -3.75
CA PHE A 148 10.04 -23.70 -4.02
C PHE A 148 9.65 -23.01 -2.71
N THR A 149 10.57 -22.27 -2.11
CA THR A 149 10.41 -21.61 -0.80
C THR A 149 10.05 -20.12 -0.92
N GLY A 150 9.89 -19.60 -2.13
CA GLY A 150 9.60 -18.18 -2.36
C GLY A 150 10.81 -17.27 -2.24
N GLU A 151 12.03 -17.82 -2.21
CA GLU A 151 13.25 -17.01 -2.14
C GLU A 151 13.33 -15.99 -3.28
N GLY A 152 13.64 -14.73 -2.95
CA GLY A 152 13.71 -13.63 -3.91
C GLY A 152 12.36 -13.06 -4.33
N VAL A 153 11.24 -13.62 -3.85
CA VAL A 153 9.89 -13.08 -4.10
C VAL A 153 9.59 -11.96 -3.09
N VAL A 154 9.10 -10.83 -3.60
CA VAL A 154 8.60 -9.73 -2.76
C VAL A 154 7.09 -9.84 -2.65
N ILE A 155 6.60 -9.85 -1.42
CA ILE A 155 5.17 -9.95 -1.10
C ILE A 155 4.73 -8.63 -0.48
N ALA A 156 3.61 -8.08 -0.94
CA ALA A 156 2.93 -6.98 -0.28
C ALA A 156 1.80 -7.57 0.57
N VAL A 157 1.85 -7.33 1.88
CA VAL A 157 0.76 -7.67 2.80
C VAL A 157 -0.02 -6.38 3.08
N ILE A 158 -1.32 -6.40 2.87
CA ILE A 158 -2.22 -5.26 3.03
C ILE A 158 -3.30 -5.63 4.04
N ASP A 159 -3.28 -4.97 5.19
CA ASP A 159 -4.20 -5.28 6.29
C ASP A 159 -4.57 -4.02 7.09
N GLY A 160 -5.40 -4.14 8.11
CA GLY A 160 -5.84 -3.07 8.99
C GLY A 160 -4.75 -2.54 9.94
N GLY A 161 -3.68 -3.29 10.13
CA GLY A 161 -2.51 -2.96 10.97
C GLY A 161 -1.65 -4.19 11.18
N PHE A 162 -0.49 -4.00 11.77
CA PHE A 162 0.51 -5.05 12.05
C PHE A 162 1.05 -4.91 13.48
N TYR A 163 0.12 -4.81 14.44
CA TYR A 163 0.46 -4.53 15.83
C TYR A 163 1.50 -5.51 16.38
N ASN A 164 2.59 -4.98 16.91
CA ASN A 164 3.71 -5.74 17.48
C ASN A 164 4.42 -6.73 16.53
N THR A 165 4.14 -6.73 15.24
CA THR A 165 4.76 -7.65 14.26
C THR A 165 6.29 -7.49 14.22
N ASP A 166 6.79 -6.29 14.48
CA ASP A 166 8.21 -5.97 14.63
C ASP A 166 8.88 -6.62 15.86
N CYS A 167 8.09 -7.04 16.84
CA CYS A 167 8.57 -7.67 18.10
C CYS A 167 8.46 -9.21 18.09
N ILE A 168 7.81 -9.81 17.09
CA ILE A 168 7.62 -11.26 17.01
C ILE A 168 8.93 -11.94 16.61
N LYS A 169 9.45 -12.81 17.50
CA LYS A 169 10.72 -13.52 17.25
C LYS A 169 10.75 -14.31 15.95
N GLY A 170 9.65 -14.95 15.57
CA GLY A 170 9.54 -15.71 14.32
C GLY A 170 9.67 -14.86 13.05
N LEU A 171 9.44 -13.54 13.14
CA LEU A 171 9.52 -12.61 12.03
C LEU A 171 10.80 -11.76 12.01
N GLN A 172 11.68 -11.89 13.00
CA GLN A 172 12.92 -11.10 13.09
C GLN A 172 13.85 -11.26 11.89
N ASN A 173 13.79 -12.41 11.22
CA ASN A 173 14.57 -12.66 9.99
C ASN A 173 13.85 -12.25 8.71
N ALA A 174 12.61 -11.76 8.79
CA ALA A 174 11.87 -11.28 7.63
C ALA A 174 12.51 -9.99 7.09
N LYS A 175 12.82 -9.96 5.81
CA LYS A 175 13.34 -8.76 5.14
C LYS A 175 12.20 -7.83 4.80
N ILE A 176 11.89 -6.88 5.68
CA ILE A 176 10.87 -5.87 5.45
C ILE A 176 11.49 -4.75 4.60
N PHE A 177 11.03 -4.61 3.37
CA PHE A 177 11.53 -3.58 2.44
C PHE A 177 10.90 -2.21 2.66
N GLY A 178 9.76 -2.15 3.30
CA GLY A 178 9.07 -0.89 3.62
C GLY A 178 7.69 -1.13 4.20
N THR A 179 7.20 -0.12 4.88
CA THR A 179 5.86 -0.07 5.46
C THR A 179 5.20 1.26 5.13
N HIS A 180 3.88 1.29 5.04
CA HIS A 180 3.15 2.53 4.83
C HIS A 180 1.76 2.45 5.46
N ASN A 181 1.43 3.45 6.28
CA ASN A 181 0.08 3.61 6.81
C ASN A 181 -0.71 4.57 5.90
N PHE A 182 -1.69 4.04 5.17
CA PHE A 182 -2.49 4.80 4.23
C PHE A 182 -3.61 5.62 4.90
N VAL A 183 -3.95 5.32 6.13
CA VAL A 183 -5.01 6.02 6.89
C VAL A 183 -4.41 7.12 7.75
N HIS A 184 -3.39 6.80 8.52
CA HIS A 184 -2.67 7.69 9.42
C HIS A 184 -1.20 7.75 8.99
N THR A 185 -0.90 8.63 8.02
CA THR A 185 0.42 8.71 7.38
C THR A 185 1.56 9.10 8.32
N ASP A 186 1.24 9.59 9.51
CA ASP A 186 2.12 10.00 10.60
C ASP A 186 2.32 8.92 11.67
N GLN A 187 1.63 7.77 11.55
CA GLN A 187 1.69 6.68 12.52
C GLN A 187 2.37 5.44 11.95
N SER A 188 3.05 4.69 12.82
CA SER A 188 3.61 3.40 12.47
C SER A 188 2.52 2.36 12.17
N VAL A 189 2.80 1.44 11.25
CA VAL A 189 1.92 0.29 10.98
C VAL A 189 1.93 -0.72 12.12
N TYR A 190 2.93 -0.68 12.99
CA TYR A 190 3.08 -1.57 14.15
C TYR A 190 2.35 -1.06 15.40
N GLU A 191 1.69 0.09 15.27
CA GLU A 191 0.89 0.70 16.34
C GLU A 191 -0.57 0.78 15.89
N GLY A 192 -1.51 0.48 16.75
CA GLY A 192 -2.92 0.62 16.48
C GLY A 192 -3.65 -0.71 16.34
N HIS A 193 -4.11 -1.06 15.14
CA HIS A 193 -5.03 -2.18 14.97
C HIS A 193 -4.31 -3.54 15.04
N THR A 194 -4.94 -4.51 15.73
CA THR A 194 -4.39 -5.85 16.01
C THR A 194 -4.79 -6.91 14.99
N HIS A 195 -5.37 -6.53 13.86
CA HIS A 195 -5.95 -7.47 12.90
C HIS A 195 -4.90 -8.21 12.06
N GLY A 196 -3.84 -7.52 11.64
CA GLY A 196 -2.78 -8.09 10.80
C GLY A 196 -1.66 -8.78 11.54
#